data_9c45314ab511aa4c129f0f35fb865bfc
#
_entry.id   9c45314ab511aa4c129f0f35fb865bfc
#
_cell.length_a   1.000
_cell.length_b   1.000
_cell.length_c   1.000
_cell.angle_alpha   90.00
_cell.angle_beta   90.00
_cell.angle_gamma   90.00
#
_symmetry.space_group_name_H-M   'P 1'
#
loop_
_entity.id
_entity.type
_entity.pdbx_description
1 polymer ?
#
loop_
_entity_poly.entity_id
_entity_poly.type
_entity_poly.pdbx_seq_one_letter_code
_entity_poly.pdbx_strand_id
1 'polypeptide(L)'
;RFLMRILTDKFKSHDLGSAADVLRRDRNPKQRTDILDKIDTEAVTKRLMDMLEIHNKEEQSIGITNAHIEEIKEYLKALDLIVDVPRETVIPSAEPLENILFTQPGMRYCQAQALVHSLTKDELFSTLSEHEKMLVSERILEEVRGRMMEDIVLLETFKSAKRHQRVFKLQFAVGEYDMVIYDAKLNTCECYEIKHSSKIVPMQARFLVDEEKLNQTSQRFGQITKRCVLYRGEDSVMENGVEYQNVENYLKHL
;
A
#
# COMPACT_ATOMS: atom_id res chain seq x y z
N ARG A 1 -6.68 10.73 -7.77
CA ARG A 1 -7.30 9.43 -7.42
C ARG A 1 -6.40 8.61 -6.50
N PHE A 2 -5.09 8.56 -6.74
CA PHE A 2 -4.16 7.73 -5.98
C PHE A 2 -3.85 8.31 -4.58
N LEU A 3 -3.53 9.58 -4.44
CA LEU A 3 -3.36 10.21 -3.13
C LEU A 3 -4.67 10.18 -2.34
N MET A 4 -5.80 10.37 -3.02
CA MET A 4 -7.11 10.15 -2.43
C MET A 4 -7.31 8.68 -2.04
N ARG A 5 -6.81 7.72 -2.78
CA ARG A 5 -6.88 6.31 -2.40
C ARG A 5 -5.94 5.97 -1.26
N ILE A 6 -4.76 6.55 -1.16
CA ILE A 6 -3.90 6.43 0.02
C ILE A 6 -4.49 7.16 1.22
N LEU A 7 -4.99 8.35 1.02
CA LEU A 7 -5.70 9.08 2.04
C LEU A 7 -7.04 8.39 2.36
N THR A 8 -7.77 7.83 1.39
CA THR A 8 -9.07 7.18 1.56
C THR A 8 -9.02 5.67 1.74
N ASP A 9 -7.99 4.91 1.33
CA ASP A 9 -7.90 3.46 1.63
C ASP A 9 -7.40 3.19 3.05
N LYS A 10 -6.65 4.11 3.61
CA LYS A 10 -6.38 4.09 5.06
C LYS A 10 -7.28 5.01 5.87
N PHE A 11 -7.91 5.92 5.23
CA PHE A 11 -8.92 6.82 5.73
C PHE A 11 -10.26 6.46 5.07
N LYS A 12 -10.54 5.13 4.96
CA LYS A 12 -11.79 4.70 4.34
C LYS A 12 -12.87 5.66 4.71
N SER A 13 -13.33 6.30 3.73
CA SER A 13 -14.52 7.07 3.42
C SER A 13 -15.44 7.53 4.54
N HIS A 14 -15.32 7.07 5.72
CA HIS A 14 -16.08 7.46 6.91
C HIS A 14 -15.18 7.75 8.10
N ASP A 15 -13.84 7.71 7.89
CA ASP A 15 -12.95 7.71 9.02
C ASP A 15 -11.75 8.62 8.79
N LEU A 16 -12.02 9.90 8.72
CA LEU A 16 -11.07 10.91 9.20
C LEU A 16 -10.64 10.60 10.65
N GLY A 17 -11.44 9.83 11.39
CA GLY A 17 -11.07 9.14 12.60
C GLY A 17 -9.86 8.23 12.45
N SER A 18 -9.67 7.49 11.35
CA SER A 18 -8.48 6.65 11.16
C SER A 18 -7.22 7.46 10.85
N ALA A 19 -7.33 8.61 10.18
CA ALA A 19 -6.20 9.55 10.07
C ALA A 19 -5.86 10.11 11.44
N ALA A 20 -6.87 10.51 12.17
CA ALA A 20 -6.75 10.89 13.56
C ALA A 20 -6.16 9.76 14.39
N ASP A 21 -6.56 8.50 14.18
CA ASP A 21 -6.02 7.35 14.89
C ASP A 21 -4.60 6.98 14.47
N VAL A 22 -4.23 7.16 13.20
CA VAL A 22 -2.84 7.02 12.75
C VAL A 22 -1.96 8.12 13.35
N LEU A 23 -2.42 9.37 13.35
CA LEU A 23 -1.75 10.47 14.03
C LEU A 23 -1.80 10.31 15.55
N ARG A 24 -2.85 9.75 16.13
CA ARG A 24 -3.00 9.41 17.56
C ARG A 24 -2.14 8.24 18.02
N ARG A 25 -1.73 7.35 17.15
CA ARG A 25 -0.82 6.23 17.47
C ARG A 25 0.64 6.67 17.59
N ASP A 26 0.95 7.90 17.25
CA ASP A 26 2.29 8.45 17.50
C ASP A 26 2.53 8.63 19.00
N ARG A 27 3.74 8.29 19.44
CA ARG A 27 4.07 7.92 20.82
C ARG A 27 3.96 9.04 21.88
N ASN A 28 3.54 10.22 21.50
CA ASN A 28 3.42 11.35 22.44
C ASN A 28 1.95 11.74 22.66
N PRO A 29 1.30 11.30 23.78
CA PRO A 29 -0.11 11.58 24.04
C PRO A 29 -0.48 13.06 24.11
N LYS A 30 0.47 13.92 24.46
CA LYS A 30 0.23 15.37 24.60
C LYS A 30 0.25 16.12 23.28
N GLN A 31 0.93 15.58 22.24
CA GLN A 31 0.94 16.18 20.91
C GLN A 31 -0.21 15.70 20.01
N ARG A 32 -0.90 14.63 20.40
CA ARG A 32 -1.91 13.93 19.57
C ARG A 32 -3.23 14.70 19.43
N THR A 33 -3.67 15.34 20.49
CA THR A 33 -4.96 16.05 20.53
C THR A 33 -4.86 17.42 19.88
N ASP A 34 -3.75 18.11 20.06
CA ASP A 34 -3.63 19.50 19.66
C ASP A 34 -3.57 19.73 18.13
N ILE A 35 -2.93 18.83 17.37
CA ILE A 35 -2.79 19.00 15.91
C ILE A 35 -4.12 18.75 15.21
N LEU A 36 -4.85 17.72 15.61
CA LEU A 36 -6.11 17.33 14.97
C LEU A 36 -7.25 18.30 15.30
N ASP A 37 -7.27 18.83 16.50
CA ASP A 37 -8.25 19.84 16.92
C ASP A 37 -8.08 21.17 16.17
N LYS A 38 -6.91 21.39 15.55
CA LYS A 38 -6.58 22.58 14.75
C LYS A 38 -6.89 22.43 13.26
N ILE A 39 -7.13 21.21 12.79
CA ILE A 39 -7.33 20.93 11.35
C ILE A 39 -8.79 20.62 11.08
N ASP A 40 -9.42 21.41 10.21
CA ASP A 40 -10.70 21.05 9.59
C ASP A 40 -10.45 19.98 8.53
N THR A 41 -10.70 18.73 8.92
CA THR A 41 -10.44 17.55 8.12
C THR A 41 -11.35 17.44 6.89
N GLU A 42 -12.57 17.99 6.94
CA GLU A 42 -13.50 18.03 5.80
C GLU A 42 -13.00 19.05 4.77
N ALA A 43 -12.62 20.26 5.23
CA ALA A 43 -12.04 21.27 4.36
C ALA A 43 -10.74 20.80 3.71
N VAL A 44 -9.85 20.10 4.45
CA VAL A 44 -8.62 19.49 3.89
C VAL A 44 -8.96 18.47 2.82
N THR A 45 -9.95 17.61 3.04
CA THR A 45 -10.37 16.61 2.06
C THR A 45 -10.91 17.27 0.80
N LYS A 46 -11.78 18.28 0.95
CA LYS A 46 -12.31 19.05 -0.19
C LYS A 46 -11.17 19.71 -0.96
N ARG A 47 -10.24 20.38 -0.25
CA ARG A 47 -9.10 21.05 -0.87
C ARG A 47 -8.18 20.09 -1.63
N LEU A 48 -7.95 18.89 -1.11
CA LEU A 48 -7.21 17.84 -1.82
C LEU A 48 -7.94 17.37 -3.09
N MET A 49 -9.25 17.24 -3.03
CA MET A 49 -10.06 16.94 -4.22
C MET A 49 -9.94 18.03 -5.28
N ASP A 50 -10.04 19.29 -4.87
CA ASP A 50 -9.89 20.44 -5.77
C ASP A 50 -8.49 20.49 -6.41
N MET A 51 -7.41 20.27 -5.61
CA MET A 51 -6.04 20.22 -6.10
C MET A 51 -5.79 19.08 -7.09
N LEU A 52 -6.52 17.99 -6.96
CA LEU A 52 -6.42 16.83 -7.85
C LEU A 52 -7.42 16.89 -9.00
N GLU A 53 -8.18 18.00 -9.12
CA GLU A 53 -9.26 18.17 -10.10
C GLU A 53 -10.28 17.01 -10.07
N ILE A 54 -10.52 16.48 -8.86
CA ILE A 54 -11.51 15.42 -8.64
C ILE A 54 -12.86 16.07 -8.36
N HIS A 55 -13.70 16.12 -9.38
CA HIS A 55 -15.08 16.60 -9.26
C HIS A 55 -16.04 15.46 -8.89
N ASN A 56 -17.14 15.82 -8.22
CA ASN A 56 -18.23 14.87 -7.98
C ASN A 56 -18.83 14.40 -9.31
N LYS A 57 -19.35 13.17 -9.35
CA LYS A 57 -19.99 12.61 -10.56
C LYS A 57 -21.08 13.51 -11.16
N GLU A 58 -21.75 14.28 -10.32
CA GLU A 58 -22.83 15.21 -10.70
C GLU A 58 -22.32 16.46 -11.42
N GLU A 59 -21.05 16.83 -11.22
CA GLU A 59 -20.41 18.01 -11.83
C GLU A 59 -19.63 17.66 -13.11
N GLN A 60 -19.54 16.36 -13.45
CA GLN A 60 -18.85 15.92 -14.66
C GLN A 60 -19.76 16.09 -15.89
N SER A 61 -19.32 16.89 -16.85
CA SER A 61 -20.01 17.10 -18.12
C SER A 61 -20.02 15.87 -19.03
N ILE A 62 -19.17 14.85 -18.73
CA ILE A 62 -19.06 13.61 -19.49
C ILE A 62 -19.14 12.44 -18.52
N GLY A 63 -20.12 11.57 -18.70
CA GLY A 63 -20.24 10.32 -17.94
C GLY A 63 -19.10 9.35 -18.32
N ILE A 64 -18.18 9.09 -17.39
CA ILE A 64 -17.15 8.06 -17.58
C ILE A 64 -17.80 6.70 -17.37
N THR A 65 -17.84 5.89 -18.43
CA THR A 65 -18.32 4.50 -18.40
C THR A 65 -17.17 3.53 -18.08
N ASN A 66 -17.53 2.29 -17.73
CA ASN A 66 -16.52 1.23 -17.54
C ASN A 66 -15.72 1.00 -18.83
N ALA A 67 -16.34 1.13 -20.01
CA ALA A 67 -15.63 1.01 -21.29
C ALA A 67 -14.52 2.08 -21.42
N HIS A 68 -14.80 3.33 -21.06
CA HIS A 68 -13.76 4.37 -21.06
C HIS A 68 -12.64 4.09 -20.07
N ILE A 69 -12.95 3.49 -18.93
CA ILE A 69 -11.93 3.11 -17.94
C ILE A 69 -11.01 2.03 -18.52
N GLU A 70 -11.57 0.99 -19.17
CA GLU A 70 -10.78 -0.07 -19.78
C GLU A 70 -9.93 0.48 -20.94
N GLU A 71 -10.47 1.33 -21.78
CA GLU A 71 -9.72 1.98 -22.86
C GLU A 71 -8.54 2.81 -22.34
N ILE A 72 -8.75 3.59 -21.27
CA ILE A 72 -7.68 4.34 -20.62
C ILE A 72 -6.61 3.39 -20.04
N LYS A 73 -7.02 2.29 -19.40
CA LYS A 73 -6.07 1.28 -18.90
C LYS A 73 -5.23 0.68 -20.03
N GLU A 74 -5.85 0.30 -21.14
CA GLU A 74 -5.15 -0.23 -22.32
C GLU A 74 -4.13 0.79 -22.86
N TYR A 75 -4.51 2.06 -22.94
CA TYR A 75 -3.60 3.14 -23.33
C TYR A 75 -2.41 3.27 -22.39
N LEU A 76 -2.66 3.27 -21.07
CA LEU A 76 -1.61 3.39 -20.08
C LEU A 76 -0.67 2.17 -20.06
N LYS A 77 -1.20 0.97 -20.32
CA LYS A 77 -0.40 -0.25 -20.51
C LYS A 77 0.46 -0.17 -21.78
N ALA A 78 -0.13 0.27 -22.90
CA ALA A 78 0.60 0.42 -24.16
C ALA A 78 1.75 1.44 -24.07
N LEU A 79 1.62 2.44 -23.19
CA LEU A 79 2.67 3.42 -22.89
C LEU A 79 3.65 2.95 -21.79
N ASP A 80 3.55 1.72 -21.33
CA ASP A 80 4.35 1.17 -20.22
C ASP A 80 4.31 2.03 -18.94
N LEU A 81 3.16 2.64 -18.66
CA LEU A 81 2.96 3.45 -17.45
C LEU A 81 2.36 2.67 -16.30
N ILE A 82 1.61 1.61 -16.62
CA ILE A 82 0.99 0.73 -15.62
C ILE A 82 1.12 -0.74 -16.03
N VAL A 83 1.06 -1.60 -15.02
CA VAL A 83 1.01 -3.05 -15.18
C VAL A 83 -0.01 -3.65 -14.22
N ASP A 84 -0.72 -4.69 -14.66
CA ASP A 84 -1.59 -5.46 -13.79
C ASP A 84 -0.80 -6.58 -13.14
N VAL A 85 -0.70 -6.54 -11.82
CA VAL A 85 -0.21 -7.67 -11.03
C VAL A 85 -1.42 -8.38 -10.43
N PRO A 86 -1.54 -9.70 -10.57
CA PRO A 86 -2.69 -10.43 -10.07
C PRO A 86 -2.94 -10.18 -8.58
N ARG A 87 -4.21 -10.10 -8.22
CA ARG A 87 -4.66 -10.12 -6.83
C ARG A 87 -5.65 -11.28 -6.68
N GLU A 88 -5.27 -12.24 -5.88
CA GLU A 88 -6.09 -13.42 -5.61
C GLU A 88 -6.77 -13.31 -4.26
N THR A 89 -7.86 -14.04 -4.09
CA THR A 89 -8.56 -14.12 -2.80
C THR A 89 -8.76 -15.58 -2.43
N VAL A 90 -8.65 -15.89 -1.15
CA VAL A 90 -8.98 -17.23 -0.64
C VAL A 90 -10.48 -17.49 -0.65
N ILE A 91 -11.29 -16.43 -0.60
CA ILE A 91 -12.74 -16.50 -0.71
C ILE A 91 -13.10 -16.38 -2.20
N PRO A 92 -13.89 -17.30 -2.77
CA PRO A 92 -14.35 -17.16 -4.14
C PRO A 92 -15.08 -15.83 -4.34
N SER A 93 -14.56 -15.00 -5.23
CA SER A 93 -15.18 -13.73 -5.64
C SER A 93 -15.77 -13.89 -7.03
N ALA A 94 -16.92 -13.26 -7.26
CA ALA A 94 -17.56 -13.23 -8.57
C ALA A 94 -16.79 -12.37 -9.57
N GLU A 95 -15.97 -11.42 -9.11
CA GLU A 95 -15.19 -10.52 -9.95
C GLU A 95 -13.68 -10.66 -9.68
N PRO A 96 -12.86 -10.67 -10.76
CA PRO A 96 -11.41 -10.66 -10.62
C PRO A 96 -10.97 -9.37 -9.91
N LEU A 97 -10.06 -9.52 -8.96
CA LEU A 97 -9.50 -8.39 -8.23
C LEU A 97 -8.32 -7.83 -9.03
N GLU A 98 -8.43 -6.58 -9.45
CA GLU A 98 -7.36 -5.88 -10.13
C GLU A 98 -6.39 -5.25 -9.13
N ASN A 99 -5.11 -5.32 -9.44
CA ASN A 99 -4.04 -4.63 -8.71
C ASN A 99 -3.10 -3.95 -9.71
N ILE A 100 -3.46 -2.71 -10.06
CA ILE A 100 -2.72 -1.90 -11.02
C ILE A 100 -1.56 -1.22 -10.31
N LEU A 101 -0.35 -1.46 -10.79
CA LEU A 101 0.87 -0.81 -10.34
C LEU A 101 1.40 0.16 -11.40
N PHE A 102 2.03 1.26 -10.95
CA PHE A 102 2.85 2.06 -11.84
C PHE A 102 4.15 1.33 -12.15
N THR A 103 4.58 1.33 -13.40
CA THR A 103 5.88 0.78 -13.82
C THR A 103 7.06 1.57 -13.22
N GLN A 104 6.79 2.80 -12.79
CA GLN A 104 7.70 3.65 -12.04
C GLN A 104 7.09 4.06 -10.69
N PRO A 105 7.16 3.20 -9.67
CA PRO A 105 6.51 3.47 -8.37
C PRO A 105 6.99 4.75 -7.67
N GLY A 106 8.21 5.22 -7.97
CA GLY A 106 8.74 6.48 -7.46
C GLY A 106 7.94 7.73 -7.85
N MET A 107 7.23 7.69 -8.99
CA MET A 107 6.34 8.80 -9.39
C MET A 107 5.26 9.07 -8.36
N ARG A 108 4.78 8.04 -7.71
CA ARG A 108 3.82 8.11 -6.62
C ARG A 108 4.32 8.97 -5.46
N TYR A 109 5.57 8.77 -5.08
CA TYR A 109 6.20 9.53 -4.00
C TYR A 109 6.42 11.00 -4.38
N CYS A 110 6.90 11.26 -5.60
CA CYS A 110 7.09 12.62 -6.10
C CYS A 110 5.78 13.41 -6.15
N GLN A 111 4.69 12.79 -6.63
CA GLN A 111 3.38 13.40 -6.63
C GLN A 111 2.88 13.70 -5.22
N ALA A 112 3.02 12.73 -4.30
CA ALA A 112 2.64 12.92 -2.91
C ALA A 112 3.43 14.06 -2.25
N GLN A 113 4.74 14.15 -2.51
CA GLN A 113 5.60 15.21 -2.00
C GLN A 113 5.15 16.59 -2.49
N ALA A 114 4.84 16.72 -3.78
CA ALA A 114 4.35 17.97 -4.35
C ALA A 114 3.01 18.41 -3.72
N LEU A 115 2.08 17.47 -3.55
CA LEU A 115 0.77 17.74 -2.94
C LEU A 115 0.88 18.11 -1.46
N VAL A 116 1.69 17.38 -0.69
CA VAL A 116 1.93 17.70 0.74
C VAL A 116 2.56 19.08 0.87
N HIS A 117 3.54 19.41 0.01
CA HIS A 117 4.16 20.73 0.00
C HIS A 117 3.14 21.86 -0.32
N SER A 118 2.25 21.64 -1.27
CA SER A 118 1.20 22.61 -1.60
C SER A 118 0.18 22.74 -0.45
N LEU A 119 -0.21 21.60 0.12
CA LEU A 119 -1.18 21.55 1.22
C LEU A 119 -0.66 22.29 2.47
N THR A 120 0.60 22.11 2.84
CA THR A 120 1.19 22.76 4.04
C THR A 120 1.31 24.29 3.90
N LYS A 121 1.23 24.81 2.68
CA LYS A 121 1.18 26.26 2.40
C LYS A 121 -0.24 26.81 2.30
N ASP A 122 -1.24 25.96 2.30
CA ASP A 122 -2.64 26.37 2.23
C ASP A 122 -3.11 27.01 3.52
N GLU A 123 -4.12 27.90 3.41
CA GLU A 123 -4.71 28.61 4.56
C GLU A 123 -5.29 27.65 5.61
N LEU A 124 -5.73 26.48 5.20
CA LEU A 124 -6.24 25.43 6.11
C LEU A 124 -5.21 24.95 7.13
N PHE A 125 -3.90 25.14 6.84
CA PHE A 125 -2.79 24.81 7.72
C PHE A 125 -2.18 26.04 8.40
N SER A 126 -2.78 27.22 8.26
CA SER A 126 -2.28 28.47 8.84
C SER A 126 -2.25 28.46 10.37
N THR A 127 -3.11 27.65 11.00
CA THR A 127 -3.18 27.50 12.45
C THR A 127 -2.10 26.59 13.03
N LEU A 128 -1.38 25.85 12.19
CA LEU A 128 -0.29 24.97 12.58
C LEU A 128 1.04 25.73 12.60
N SER A 129 1.86 25.45 13.61
CA SER A 129 3.27 25.85 13.60
C SER A 129 4.03 25.09 12.50
N GLU A 130 5.19 25.62 12.08
CA GLU A 130 6.05 24.97 11.09
C GLU A 130 6.50 23.55 11.54
N HIS A 131 6.71 23.37 12.83
CA HIS A 131 7.03 22.05 13.39
C HIS A 131 5.85 21.06 13.23
N GLU A 132 4.62 21.49 13.52
CA GLU A 132 3.44 20.66 13.34
C GLU A 132 3.20 20.32 11.86
N LYS A 133 3.38 21.29 10.96
CA LYS A 133 3.32 21.06 9.49
C LYS A 133 4.35 20.03 9.04
N MET A 134 5.57 20.10 9.57
CA MET A 134 6.63 19.14 9.28
C MET A 134 6.24 17.73 9.76
N LEU A 135 5.73 17.57 10.99
CA LEU A 135 5.29 16.27 11.52
C LEU A 135 4.18 15.66 10.69
N VAL A 136 3.17 16.44 10.27
CA VAL A 136 2.10 15.98 9.40
C VAL A 136 2.65 15.54 8.05
N SER A 137 3.53 16.34 7.45
CA SER A 137 4.16 16.05 6.16
C SER A 137 4.96 14.76 6.20
N GLU A 138 5.83 14.61 7.18
CA GLU A 138 6.64 13.41 7.35
C GLU A 138 5.78 12.16 7.52
N ARG A 139 4.71 12.26 8.30
CA ARG A 139 3.80 11.14 8.53
C ARG A 139 3.11 10.68 7.26
N ILE A 140 2.59 11.62 6.46
CA ILE A 140 1.96 11.30 5.17
C ILE A 140 2.98 10.66 4.22
N LEU A 141 4.17 11.25 4.13
CA LEU A 141 5.21 10.75 3.22
C LEU A 141 5.78 9.39 3.64
N GLU A 142 5.84 9.09 4.93
CA GLU A 142 6.22 7.74 5.40
C GLU A 142 5.22 6.66 4.97
N GLU A 143 3.92 6.94 5.05
CA GLU A 143 2.90 6.01 4.57
C GLU A 143 3.02 5.78 3.05
N VAL A 144 3.31 6.85 2.30
CA VAL A 144 3.53 6.75 0.85
C VAL A 144 4.79 5.94 0.52
N ARG A 145 5.89 6.13 1.29
CA ARG A 145 7.11 5.33 1.13
C ARG A 145 6.87 3.85 1.39
N GLY A 146 6.06 3.53 2.42
CA GLY A 146 5.68 2.15 2.70
C GLY A 146 5.00 1.50 1.49
N ARG A 147 3.99 2.17 0.93
CA ARG A 147 3.28 1.71 -0.25
C ARG A 147 4.16 1.62 -1.50
N MET A 148 5.03 2.61 -1.70
CA MET A 148 5.98 2.60 -2.81
C MET A 148 6.93 1.41 -2.72
N MET A 149 7.42 1.07 -1.54
CA MET A 149 8.29 -0.09 -1.34
C MET A 149 7.56 -1.41 -1.62
N GLU A 150 6.30 -1.55 -1.15
CA GLU A 150 5.46 -2.70 -1.50
C GLU A 150 5.31 -2.84 -3.02
N ASP A 151 5.02 -1.74 -3.72
CA ASP A 151 4.86 -1.73 -5.18
C ASP A 151 6.17 -2.08 -5.92
N ILE A 152 7.32 -1.54 -5.47
CA ILE A 152 8.63 -1.85 -6.07
C ILE A 152 8.93 -3.34 -5.94
N VAL A 153 8.82 -3.89 -4.73
CA VAL A 153 9.13 -5.30 -4.49
C VAL A 153 8.21 -6.21 -5.30
N LEU A 154 6.91 -5.93 -5.28
CA LEU A 154 5.93 -6.72 -6.01
C LEU A 154 6.17 -6.66 -7.53
N LEU A 155 6.43 -5.47 -8.08
CA LEU A 155 6.69 -5.25 -9.50
C LEU A 155 7.95 -5.97 -9.97
N GLU A 156 9.06 -5.79 -9.27
CA GLU A 156 10.34 -6.40 -9.67
C GLU A 156 10.30 -7.93 -9.54
N THR A 157 9.68 -8.44 -8.48
CA THR A 157 9.46 -9.89 -8.32
C THR A 157 8.56 -10.44 -9.43
N PHE A 158 7.48 -9.71 -9.78
CA PHE A 158 6.58 -10.10 -10.85
C PHE A 158 7.30 -10.15 -12.21
N LYS A 159 8.16 -9.17 -12.50
CA LYS A 159 8.95 -9.12 -13.74
C LYS A 159 10.01 -10.22 -13.83
N SER A 160 10.60 -10.60 -12.70
CA SER A 160 11.65 -11.64 -12.62
C SER A 160 11.09 -13.07 -12.54
N ALA A 161 9.77 -13.23 -12.35
CA ALA A 161 9.12 -14.52 -12.17
C ALA A 161 9.35 -15.46 -13.35
N LYS A 162 9.67 -16.72 -13.07
CA LYS A 162 9.85 -17.78 -14.08
C LYS A 162 8.49 -18.22 -14.63
N ARG A 163 8.48 -18.86 -15.81
CA ARG A 163 7.25 -19.30 -16.50
C ARG A 163 6.30 -20.18 -15.66
N HIS A 164 6.83 -20.92 -14.70
CA HIS A 164 6.07 -21.79 -13.80
C HIS A 164 5.73 -21.14 -12.48
N GLN A 165 6.17 -19.90 -12.26
CA GLN A 165 5.90 -19.12 -11.08
C GLN A 165 4.81 -18.10 -11.37
N ARG A 166 3.98 -17.85 -10.35
CA ARG A 166 2.97 -16.79 -10.33
C ARG A 166 3.23 -15.91 -9.12
N VAL A 167 3.27 -14.62 -9.33
CA VAL A 167 3.44 -13.61 -8.28
C VAL A 167 2.16 -12.81 -8.17
N PHE A 168 1.61 -12.71 -6.97
CA PHE A 168 0.33 -12.03 -6.72
C PHE A 168 0.20 -11.57 -5.27
N LYS A 169 -0.74 -10.66 -5.00
CA LYS A 169 -1.22 -10.36 -3.66
C LYS A 169 -2.31 -11.35 -3.27
N LEU A 170 -2.30 -11.83 -2.03
CA LEU A 170 -3.33 -12.75 -1.54
C LEU A 170 -4.19 -12.09 -0.47
N GLN A 171 -5.46 -11.90 -0.79
CA GLN A 171 -6.43 -11.30 0.12
C GLN A 171 -7.22 -12.36 0.89
N PHE A 172 -7.36 -12.14 2.18
CA PHE A 172 -8.23 -12.89 3.08
C PHE A 172 -9.49 -12.06 3.41
N ALA A 173 -10.42 -12.63 4.15
CA ALA A 173 -11.56 -11.89 4.68
C ALA A 173 -11.11 -10.69 5.54
N VAL A 174 -10.03 -10.87 6.31
CA VAL A 174 -9.39 -9.83 7.10
C VAL A 174 -7.89 -9.84 6.84
N GLY A 175 -7.39 -8.80 6.16
CA GLY A 175 -5.98 -8.64 5.83
C GLY A 175 -5.56 -9.32 4.53
N GLU A 176 -4.29 -9.20 4.22
CA GLU A 176 -3.69 -9.76 3.00
C GLU A 176 -2.22 -10.14 3.27
N TYR A 177 -1.66 -11.04 2.46
CA TYR A 177 -0.23 -11.11 2.26
C TYR A 177 0.16 -10.10 1.18
N ASP A 178 1.19 -9.30 1.45
CA ASP A 178 1.65 -8.26 0.52
C ASP A 178 2.14 -8.86 -0.79
N MET A 179 2.69 -10.09 -0.75
CA MET A 179 3.11 -10.85 -1.93
C MET A 179 3.11 -12.36 -1.65
N VAL A 180 2.70 -13.14 -2.64
CA VAL A 180 2.87 -14.61 -2.69
C VAL A 180 3.54 -14.99 -3.99
N ILE A 181 4.54 -15.88 -3.91
CA ILE A 181 5.17 -16.52 -5.05
C ILE A 181 4.72 -17.97 -5.05
N TYR A 182 3.95 -18.38 -6.03
CA TYR A 182 3.49 -19.76 -6.20
C TYR A 182 4.26 -20.44 -7.32
N ASP A 183 4.88 -21.57 -7.03
CA ASP A 183 5.53 -22.43 -8.01
C ASP A 183 4.59 -23.59 -8.40
N ALA A 184 4.01 -23.49 -9.60
CA ALA A 184 3.07 -24.47 -10.09
C ALA A 184 3.73 -25.84 -10.41
N LYS A 185 5.04 -25.87 -10.66
CA LYS A 185 5.78 -27.11 -10.94
C LYS A 185 6.03 -27.93 -9.67
N LEU A 186 6.32 -27.23 -8.58
CA LEU A 186 6.62 -27.87 -7.29
C LEU A 186 5.37 -27.97 -6.40
N ASN A 187 4.30 -27.28 -6.75
CA ASN A 187 3.12 -27.07 -5.92
C ASN A 187 3.46 -26.54 -4.53
N THR A 188 4.30 -25.49 -4.51
CA THR A 188 4.75 -24.82 -3.30
C THR A 188 4.54 -23.32 -3.39
N CYS A 189 4.45 -22.65 -2.25
CA CYS A 189 4.39 -21.19 -2.23
C CYS A 189 5.27 -20.57 -1.15
N GLU A 190 5.63 -19.34 -1.37
CA GLU A 190 6.33 -18.48 -0.43
C GLU A 190 5.45 -17.27 -0.13
N CYS A 191 5.32 -16.89 1.16
CA CYS A 191 4.46 -15.82 1.62
C CYS A 191 5.28 -14.67 2.21
N TYR A 192 4.96 -13.45 1.78
CA TYR A 192 5.73 -12.27 2.14
C TYR A 192 4.87 -11.14 2.69
N GLU A 193 5.38 -10.49 3.73
CA GLU A 193 5.00 -9.16 4.20
C GLU A 193 6.11 -8.17 3.84
N ILE A 194 5.77 -6.95 3.46
CA ILE A 194 6.73 -5.92 3.05
C ILE A 194 6.57 -4.71 3.96
N LYS A 195 7.64 -4.32 4.66
CA LYS A 195 7.58 -3.29 5.70
C LYS A 195 8.70 -2.27 5.55
N HIS A 196 8.35 -1.00 5.38
CA HIS A 196 9.30 0.11 5.29
C HIS A 196 9.94 0.46 6.66
N SER A 197 10.23 -0.54 7.46
CA SER A 197 10.84 -0.40 8.78
C SER A 197 12.25 -0.97 8.75
N SER A 198 13.17 -0.42 9.54
CA SER A 198 14.48 -1.00 9.80
C SER A 198 14.52 -1.80 11.11
N LYS A 199 13.38 -1.85 11.84
CA LYS A 199 13.29 -2.55 13.12
C LYS A 199 12.33 -3.73 13.00
N ILE A 200 12.68 -4.83 13.64
CA ILE A 200 11.82 -6.00 13.81
C ILE A 200 10.73 -5.65 14.83
N VAL A 201 9.48 -5.77 14.42
CA VAL A 201 8.32 -5.61 15.30
C VAL A 201 7.43 -6.85 15.13
N PRO A 202 7.13 -7.61 16.20
CA PRO A 202 6.37 -8.87 16.09
C PRO A 202 5.04 -8.74 15.34
N MET A 203 4.37 -7.60 15.46
CA MET A 203 3.11 -7.33 14.76
C MET A 203 3.24 -7.29 13.23
N GLN A 204 4.45 -7.11 12.68
CA GLN A 204 4.69 -7.12 11.23
C GLN A 204 4.48 -8.50 10.61
N ALA A 205 4.76 -9.55 11.37
CA ALA A 205 4.62 -10.95 10.93
C ALA A 205 3.28 -11.59 11.32
N ARG A 206 2.34 -10.84 11.89
CA ARG A 206 1.11 -11.38 12.47
C ARG A 206 0.30 -12.28 11.53
N PHE A 207 0.26 -11.96 10.24
CA PHE A 207 -0.46 -12.75 9.24
C PHE A 207 0.34 -13.97 8.78
N LEU A 208 1.67 -13.90 8.83
CA LEU A 208 2.56 -15.02 8.49
C LEU A 208 2.65 -16.11 9.58
N VAL A 209 2.06 -15.86 10.77
CA VAL A 209 1.96 -16.83 11.87
C VAL A 209 0.52 -17.20 12.19
N ASP A 210 -0.44 -16.67 11.47
CA ASP A 210 -1.87 -16.95 11.62
C ASP A 210 -2.19 -18.32 11.01
N GLU A 211 -2.49 -19.31 11.85
CA GLU A 211 -2.70 -20.70 11.42
C GLU A 211 -3.85 -20.83 10.42
N GLU A 212 -4.94 -20.07 10.57
CA GLU A 212 -6.06 -20.12 9.66
C GLU A 212 -5.65 -19.66 8.25
N LYS A 213 -4.91 -18.54 8.16
CA LYS A 213 -4.38 -18.02 6.88
C LYS A 213 -3.38 -18.97 6.24
N LEU A 214 -2.49 -19.56 7.03
CA LEU A 214 -1.53 -20.55 6.56
C LEU A 214 -2.25 -21.77 5.99
N ASN A 215 -3.26 -22.29 6.69
CA ASN A 215 -4.06 -23.42 6.21
C ASN A 215 -4.83 -23.09 4.93
N GLN A 216 -5.52 -21.96 4.86
CA GLN A 216 -6.23 -21.52 3.66
C GLN A 216 -5.27 -21.35 2.45
N THR A 217 -4.08 -20.82 2.69
CA THR A 217 -3.05 -20.63 1.67
C THR A 217 -2.53 -21.98 1.18
N SER A 218 -2.17 -22.89 2.10
CA SER A 218 -1.64 -24.20 1.75
C SER A 218 -2.65 -25.06 0.98
N GLN A 219 -3.94 -25.00 1.33
CA GLN A 219 -5.00 -25.70 0.62
C GLN A 219 -5.13 -25.27 -0.83
N ARG A 220 -4.86 -24.00 -1.13
CA ARG A 220 -5.04 -23.44 -2.47
C ARG A 220 -3.76 -23.41 -3.31
N PHE A 221 -2.60 -23.16 -2.66
CA PHE A 221 -1.32 -22.92 -3.34
C PHE A 221 -0.22 -23.90 -2.93
N GLY A 222 -0.59 -25.04 -2.35
CA GLY A 222 0.36 -26.07 -1.95
C GLY A 222 1.16 -25.74 -0.70
N GLN A 223 2.27 -26.45 -0.50
CA GLN A 223 3.07 -26.32 0.70
C GLN A 223 3.74 -24.95 0.80
N ILE A 224 3.60 -24.29 1.95
CA ILE A 224 4.33 -23.06 2.24
C ILE A 224 5.78 -23.42 2.60
N THR A 225 6.72 -22.99 1.78
CA THR A 225 8.16 -23.26 1.97
C THR A 225 8.89 -22.11 2.63
N LYS A 226 8.34 -20.90 2.54
CA LYS A 226 8.95 -19.69 3.12
C LYS A 226 7.89 -18.74 3.66
N ARG A 227 8.17 -18.17 4.83
CA ARG A 227 7.40 -17.08 5.42
C ARG A 227 8.37 -15.96 5.74
N CYS A 228 8.27 -14.83 5.06
CA CYS A 228 9.30 -13.81 5.10
C CYS A 228 8.71 -12.39 5.26
N VAL A 229 9.34 -11.59 6.09
CA VAL A 229 9.14 -10.14 6.15
C VAL A 229 10.30 -9.47 5.45
N LEU A 230 10.05 -8.84 4.31
CA LEU A 230 11.03 -7.99 3.63
C LEU A 230 11.03 -6.60 4.27
N TYR A 231 12.18 -6.16 4.77
CA TYR A 231 12.31 -4.91 5.51
C TYR A 231 13.68 -4.26 5.29
N ARG A 232 13.95 -3.13 5.93
CA ARG A 232 15.19 -2.36 5.71
C ARG A 232 16.29 -2.66 6.72
N GLY A 233 16.12 -3.67 7.58
CA GLY A 233 17.13 -4.08 8.58
C GLY A 233 17.99 -5.23 8.09
N GLU A 234 18.73 -5.83 9.01
CA GLU A 234 19.61 -6.97 8.76
C GLU A 234 18.85 -8.30 8.74
N ASP A 235 19.35 -9.27 7.98
CA ASP A 235 18.73 -10.58 7.87
C ASP A 235 18.70 -11.28 9.24
N SER A 236 17.56 -11.90 9.56
CA SER A 236 17.36 -12.62 10.82
C SER A 236 16.27 -13.70 10.66
N VAL A 237 16.31 -14.71 11.48
CA VAL A 237 15.29 -15.76 11.55
C VAL A 237 14.71 -15.80 12.96
N MET A 238 13.40 -15.75 13.07
CA MET A 238 12.70 -15.79 14.35
C MET A 238 12.45 -17.22 14.81
N GLU A 239 12.27 -17.44 16.11
CA GLU A 239 11.97 -18.76 16.70
C GLU A 239 10.75 -19.46 16.09
N ASN A 240 9.75 -18.68 15.62
CA ASN A 240 8.55 -19.19 14.95
C ASN A 240 8.77 -19.54 13.47
N GLY A 241 10.01 -19.50 12.97
CA GLY A 241 10.39 -19.82 11.61
C GLY A 241 10.05 -18.77 10.56
N VAL A 242 9.66 -17.55 10.98
CA VAL A 242 9.53 -16.40 10.06
C VAL A 242 10.89 -15.79 9.84
N GLU A 243 11.25 -15.63 8.57
CA GLU A 243 12.48 -14.96 8.17
C GLU A 243 12.24 -13.44 8.08
N TYR A 244 13.22 -12.66 8.49
CA TYR A 244 13.32 -11.23 8.20
C TYR A 244 14.50 -11.03 7.27
N GLN A 245 14.23 -10.50 6.08
CA GLN A 245 15.25 -10.35 5.04
C GLN A 245 15.37 -8.90 4.61
N ASN A 246 16.61 -8.45 4.39
CA ASN A 246 16.87 -7.13 3.87
C ASN A 246 16.31 -6.99 2.45
N VAL A 247 15.45 -5.99 2.24
CA VAL A 247 14.75 -5.77 0.98
C VAL A 247 15.70 -5.44 -0.18
N GLU A 248 16.80 -4.72 0.09
CA GLU A 248 17.77 -4.37 -0.96
C GLU A 248 18.54 -5.62 -1.41
N ASN A 249 18.91 -6.49 -0.45
CA ASN A 249 19.55 -7.76 -0.76
C ASN A 249 18.59 -8.67 -1.54
N TYR A 250 17.32 -8.73 -1.16
CA TYR A 250 16.31 -9.47 -1.89
C TYR A 250 16.23 -9.01 -3.35
N LEU A 251 16.08 -7.69 -3.58
CA LEU A 251 15.95 -7.11 -4.93
C LEU A 251 17.21 -7.30 -5.80
N LYS A 252 18.40 -7.35 -5.21
CA LYS A 252 19.66 -7.60 -5.94
C LYS A 252 19.80 -9.04 -6.41
N HIS A 253 19.03 -9.98 -5.85
CA HIS A 253 19.11 -11.41 -6.15
C HIS A 253 17.92 -11.94 -6.96
N LEU A 254 17.03 -11.06 -7.42
CA LEU A 254 15.98 -11.37 -8.39
C LEU A 254 16.58 -11.55 -9.78
#